data_7cb1b937f88632d6d89ece3f8be2ecf5
#
_entry.id   7cb1b937f88632d6d89ece3f8be2ecf5
#
_cell.length_a   1.000
_cell.length_b   1.000
_cell.length_c   1.000
_cell.angle_alpha   90.00
_cell.angle_beta   90.00
_cell.angle_gamma   90.00
#
_symmetry.space_group_name_H-M   'P 1'
#
loop_
_entity.id
_entity.type
_entity.pdbx_description
1 polymer ?
#
loop_
_entity_poly.entity_id
_entity_poly.type
_entity_poly.pdbx_seq_one_letter_code
_entity_poly.pdbx_strand_id
1 'polypeptide(L)'
;MQGNQYELKALRWGFIINTLLAVVGIVFFALTKSMSIFLDMIICLVLVVSSAISVFVSKHIYKKYQGKPNKFTMENSFLIFRSLLMLGIILFTLIEGILSITSFINGTFESDFSASNFELGLFCFLMCGGCLLIMAIFLYYYKKCNKQSDMIFIEIKAAIFDTLVTFFGITSLWVFQNVSFLKSVEEIGDSITVMILSIIYLQIPIKEIITQIKFYFECKKNSGELNGKI
;
A
#
# COMPACT_ATOMS: atom_id res chain seq x y z
N MET A 1 25.34 -8.56 13.44
CA MET A 1 25.68 -8.29 12.01
C MET A 1 24.88 -9.13 11.01
N GLN A 2 24.59 -10.41 11.27
CA GLN A 2 23.82 -11.27 10.34
C GLN A 2 22.35 -10.83 10.14
N GLY A 3 21.67 -10.33 11.16
CA GLY A 3 20.27 -9.87 11.06
C GLY A 3 20.04 -8.78 10.02
N ASN A 4 20.95 -7.80 9.93
CA ASN A 4 20.87 -6.71 8.95
C ASN A 4 21.02 -7.18 7.49
N GLN A 5 21.77 -8.26 7.24
CA GLN A 5 21.91 -8.80 5.89
C GLN A 5 20.63 -9.50 5.44
N TYR A 6 19.93 -10.16 6.35
CA TYR A 6 18.64 -10.81 6.06
C TYR A 6 17.52 -9.78 5.83
N GLU A 7 17.48 -8.71 6.62
CA GLU A 7 16.57 -7.58 6.43
C GLU A 7 16.76 -6.95 5.04
N LEU A 8 18.00 -6.62 4.68
CA LEU A 8 18.31 -6.04 3.37
C LEU A 8 17.94 -6.98 2.21
N LYS A 9 18.14 -8.29 2.37
CA LYS A 9 17.72 -9.28 1.36
C LYS A 9 16.19 -9.32 1.23
N ALA A 10 15.46 -9.31 2.34
CA ALA A 10 14.00 -9.29 2.34
C ALA A 10 13.47 -8.04 1.61
N LEU A 11 13.98 -6.86 1.96
CA LEU A 11 13.57 -5.58 1.35
C LEU A 11 13.87 -5.54 -0.16
N ARG A 12 14.99 -6.11 -0.61
CA ARG A 12 15.31 -6.21 -2.05
C ARG A 12 14.32 -7.11 -2.80
N TRP A 13 13.96 -8.25 -2.24
CA TRP A 13 12.95 -9.11 -2.83
C TRP A 13 11.58 -8.43 -2.86
N GLY A 14 11.20 -7.75 -1.78
CA GLY A 14 9.99 -6.92 -1.74
C GLY A 14 9.98 -5.88 -2.84
N PHE A 15 11.08 -5.14 -3.03
CA PHE A 15 11.22 -4.15 -4.10
C PHE A 15 11.02 -4.76 -5.50
N ILE A 16 11.66 -5.91 -5.78
CA ILE A 16 11.55 -6.57 -7.09
C ILE A 16 10.11 -7.00 -7.36
N ILE A 17 9.47 -7.65 -6.38
CA ILE A 17 8.11 -8.18 -6.58
C ILE A 17 7.10 -7.04 -6.65
N ASN A 18 7.18 -6.01 -5.79
CA ASN A 18 6.33 -4.83 -5.88
C ASN A 18 6.46 -4.12 -7.24
N THR A 19 7.69 -4.07 -7.80
CA THR A 19 7.89 -3.53 -9.15
C THR A 19 7.17 -4.35 -10.21
N LEU A 20 7.22 -5.68 -10.12
CA LEU A 20 6.48 -6.55 -11.04
C LEU A 20 4.97 -6.37 -10.89
N LEU A 21 4.44 -6.28 -9.66
CA LEU A 21 3.02 -6.03 -9.40
C LEU A 21 2.57 -4.66 -9.92
N ALA A 22 3.38 -3.62 -9.75
CA ALA A 22 3.10 -2.31 -10.32
C ALA A 22 3.01 -2.35 -11.87
N VAL A 23 3.90 -3.09 -12.54
CA VAL A 23 3.83 -3.30 -13.99
C VAL A 23 2.55 -4.04 -14.38
N VAL A 24 2.19 -5.09 -13.65
CA VAL A 24 0.90 -5.81 -13.85
C VAL A 24 -0.26 -4.83 -13.70
N GLY A 25 -0.29 -4.03 -12.63
CA GLY A 25 -1.32 -3.01 -12.42
C GLY A 25 -1.43 -2.02 -13.58
N ILE A 26 -0.30 -1.50 -14.10
CA ILE A 26 -0.28 -0.58 -15.25
C ILE A 26 -0.89 -1.24 -16.49
N VAL A 27 -0.50 -2.47 -16.80
CA VAL A 27 -1.02 -3.20 -17.97
C VAL A 27 -2.52 -3.42 -17.86
N PHE A 28 -2.99 -3.90 -16.71
CA PHE A 28 -4.42 -4.17 -16.52
C PHE A 28 -5.25 -2.89 -16.47
N PHE A 29 -4.75 -1.82 -15.86
CA PHE A 29 -5.42 -0.51 -15.92
C PHE A 29 -5.54 -0.01 -17.36
N ALA A 30 -4.49 -0.13 -18.16
CA ALA A 30 -4.53 0.28 -19.58
C ALA A 30 -5.54 -0.51 -20.40
N LEU A 31 -5.77 -1.79 -20.06
CA LEU A 31 -6.74 -2.68 -20.72
C LEU A 31 -8.17 -2.41 -20.26
N THR A 32 -8.38 -2.28 -18.95
CA THR A 32 -9.73 -2.29 -18.34
C THR A 32 -10.29 -0.90 -18.07
N LYS A 33 -9.46 0.12 -17.98
CA LYS A 33 -9.83 1.49 -17.54
C LYS A 33 -10.52 1.55 -16.17
N SER A 34 -10.35 0.51 -15.34
CA SER A 34 -10.97 0.43 -14.01
C SER A 34 -10.28 1.35 -13.02
N MET A 35 -11.06 2.20 -12.33
CA MET A 35 -10.56 3.07 -11.26
C MET A 35 -10.14 2.27 -10.02
N SER A 36 -10.74 1.13 -9.76
CA SER A 36 -10.33 0.22 -8.68
C SER A 36 -8.95 -0.37 -8.94
N ILE A 37 -8.69 -0.80 -10.18
CA ILE A 37 -7.36 -1.29 -10.61
C ILE A 37 -6.34 -0.15 -10.62
N PHE A 38 -6.74 1.06 -11.00
CA PHE A 38 -5.89 2.25 -10.93
C PHE A 38 -5.44 2.55 -9.49
N LEU A 39 -6.35 2.50 -8.52
CA LEU A 39 -6.03 2.70 -7.12
C LEU A 39 -5.00 1.68 -6.63
N ASP A 40 -5.22 0.40 -6.92
CA ASP A 40 -4.33 -0.69 -6.53
C ASP A 40 -2.93 -0.54 -7.18
N MET A 41 -2.89 -0.21 -8.48
CA MET A 41 -1.66 0.11 -9.22
C MET A 41 -0.86 1.24 -8.56
N ILE A 42 -1.50 2.35 -8.22
CA ILE A 42 -0.80 3.50 -7.61
C ILE A 42 -0.29 3.14 -6.21
N ILE A 43 -1.03 2.38 -5.44
CA ILE A 43 -0.57 1.88 -4.13
C ILE A 43 0.69 1.02 -4.32
N CYS A 44 0.70 0.11 -5.29
CA CYS A 44 1.89 -0.68 -5.63
C CYS A 44 3.08 0.21 -6.01
N LEU A 45 2.88 1.28 -6.79
CA LEU A 45 3.93 2.24 -7.12
C LEU A 45 4.50 2.94 -5.88
N VAL A 46 3.65 3.36 -4.94
CA VAL A 46 4.09 3.93 -3.65
C VAL A 46 4.90 2.90 -2.86
N LEU A 47 4.48 1.63 -2.86
CA LEU A 47 5.23 0.55 -2.21
C LEU A 47 6.58 0.31 -2.88
N VAL A 48 6.70 0.42 -4.21
CA VAL A 48 7.98 0.35 -4.93
C VAL A 48 8.91 1.47 -4.48
N VAL A 49 8.45 2.71 -4.47
CA VAL A 49 9.25 3.87 -4.02
C VAL A 49 9.65 3.70 -2.55
N SER A 50 8.71 3.27 -1.71
CA SER A 50 8.95 2.99 -0.29
C SER A 50 10.02 1.93 -0.10
N SER A 51 9.92 0.80 -0.79
CA SER A 51 10.89 -0.30 -0.71
C SER A 51 12.27 0.11 -1.22
N ALA A 52 12.34 0.92 -2.29
CA ALA A 52 13.60 1.46 -2.81
C ALA A 52 14.31 2.33 -1.76
N ILE A 53 13.57 3.24 -1.13
CA ILE A 53 14.11 4.10 -0.07
C ILE A 53 14.51 3.28 1.16
N SER A 54 13.71 2.28 1.55
CA SER A 54 14.02 1.37 2.66
C SER A 54 15.33 0.61 2.41
N VAL A 55 15.56 0.12 1.19
CA VAL A 55 16.83 -0.51 0.78
C VAL A 55 18.00 0.48 0.86
N PHE A 56 17.79 1.72 0.40
CA PHE A 56 18.83 2.77 0.44
C PHE A 56 19.17 3.14 1.88
N VAL A 57 18.18 3.38 2.73
CA VAL A 57 18.32 3.70 4.15
C VAL A 57 19.05 2.57 4.88
N SER A 58 18.60 1.32 4.71
CA SER A 58 19.23 0.15 5.33
C SER A 58 20.69 0.00 4.93
N LYS A 59 21.04 0.27 3.66
CA LYS A 59 22.41 0.13 3.14
C LYS A 59 23.37 1.22 3.64
N HIS A 60 22.92 2.48 3.72
CA HIS A 60 23.79 3.63 3.99
C HIS A 60 23.82 4.04 5.46
N ILE A 61 22.69 3.98 6.14
CA ILE A 61 22.56 4.45 7.52
C ILE A 61 23.09 3.43 8.51
N TYR A 62 22.95 2.14 8.26
CA TYR A 62 23.54 1.12 9.13
C TYR A 62 25.07 1.18 9.22
N LYS A 63 25.73 1.59 8.13
CA LYS A 63 27.20 1.76 8.14
C LYS A 63 27.67 2.99 8.93
N LYS A 64 26.85 4.05 9.00
CA LYS A 64 27.29 5.37 9.50
C LYS A 64 26.79 5.69 10.91
N TYR A 65 25.68 5.09 11.36
CA TYR A 65 24.97 5.50 12.57
C TYR A 65 24.66 4.35 13.54
N GLN A 66 25.59 3.41 13.75
CA GLN A 66 25.41 2.40 14.78
C GLN A 66 25.18 3.07 16.15
N GLY A 67 23.93 3.03 16.63
CA GLY A 67 23.55 3.46 17.98
C GLY A 67 23.26 4.94 18.19
N LYS A 68 23.10 5.77 17.14
CA LYS A 68 22.79 7.21 17.28
C LYS A 68 21.30 7.53 17.03
N PRO A 69 20.70 8.49 17.79
CA PRO A 69 19.28 8.85 17.69
C PRO A 69 18.83 9.36 16.30
N ASN A 70 19.75 9.83 15.46
CA ASN A 70 19.44 10.32 14.11
C ASN A 70 18.88 9.25 13.14
N LYS A 71 19.12 7.95 13.42
CA LYS A 71 18.53 6.86 12.62
C LYS A 71 17.01 6.86 12.71
N PHE A 72 16.49 6.91 13.92
CA PHE A 72 15.06 6.91 14.19
C PHE A 72 14.32 8.11 13.58
N THR A 73 14.95 9.28 13.58
CA THR A 73 14.35 10.50 13.02
C THR A 73 14.17 10.40 11.50
N MET A 74 15.14 9.82 10.78
CA MET A 74 15.05 9.65 9.33
C MET A 74 14.02 8.58 8.93
N GLU A 75 13.96 7.46 9.65
CA GLU A 75 12.98 6.41 9.41
C GLU A 75 11.55 6.96 9.64
N ASN A 76 11.31 7.69 10.73
CA ASN A 76 10.01 8.28 11.02
C ASN A 76 9.60 9.35 10.00
N SER A 77 10.52 10.22 9.59
CA SER A 77 10.23 11.24 8.59
C SER A 77 9.85 10.60 7.24
N PHE A 78 10.52 9.51 6.88
CA PHE A 78 10.18 8.76 5.68
C PHE A 78 8.79 8.09 5.77
N LEU A 79 8.47 7.47 6.90
CA LEU A 79 7.16 6.84 7.12
C LEU A 79 6.03 7.88 7.07
N ILE A 80 6.22 9.07 7.66
CA ILE A 80 5.26 10.17 7.58
C ILE A 80 5.07 10.62 6.12
N PHE A 81 6.17 10.81 5.37
CA PHE A 81 6.11 11.21 3.96
C PHE A 81 5.36 10.17 3.10
N ARG A 82 5.66 8.88 3.28
CA ARG A 82 4.96 7.78 2.62
C ARG A 82 3.46 7.82 2.91
N SER A 83 3.11 7.97 4.19
CA SER A 83 1.71 7.99 4.62
C SER A 83 0.96 9.22 4.08
N LEU A 84 1.62 10.38 3.97
CA LEU A 84 1.03 11.57 3.35
C LEU A 84 0.79 11.38 1.85
N LEU A 85 1.74 10.74 1.12
CA LEU A 85 1.54 10.40 -0.28
C LEU A 85 0.35 9.45 -0.47
N MET A 86 0.28 8.38 0.33
CA MET A 86 -0.85 7.45 0.29
C MET A 86 -2.17 8.15 0.59
N LEU A 87 -2.20 9.03 1.60
CA LEU A 87 -3.39 9.81 1.95
C LEU A 87 -3.86 10.67 0.77
N GLY A 88 -2.95 11.39 0.11
CA GLY A 88 -3.26 12.22 -1.05
C GLY A 88 -3.88 11.41 -2.21
N ILE A 89 -3.34 10.23 -2.50
CA ILE A 89 -3.83 9.34 -3.55
C ILE A 89 -5.23 8.81 -3.21
N ILE A 90 -5.42 8.35 -1.98
CA ILE A 90 -6.72 7.81 -1.54
C ILE A 90 -7.79 8.90 -1.58
N LEU A 91 -7.48 10.13 -1.17
CA LEU A 91 -8.41 11.26 -1.25
C LEU A 91 -8.73 11.61 -2.71
N PHE A 92 -7.73 11.58 -3.61
CA PHE A 92 -7.95 11.81 -5.03
C PHE A 92 -8.92 10.77 -5.62
N THR A 93 -8.68 9.47 -5.39
CA THR A 93 -9.56 8.40 -5.89
C THR A 93 -10.96 8.42 -5.26
N LEU A 94 -11.07 8.85 -3.99
CA LEU A 94 -12.36 9.05 -3.35
C LEU A 94 -13.16 10.17 -4.03
N ILE A 95 -12.52 11.30 -4.34
CA ILE A 95 -13.13 12.42 -5.05
C ILE A 95 -13.59 12.00 -6.45
N GLU A 96 -12.74 11.30 -7.20
CA GLU A 96 -13.08 10.77 -8.53
C GLU A 96 -14.27 9.82 -8.47
N GLY A 97 -14.33 8.92 -7.47
CA GLY A 97 -15.49 8.04 -7.25
C GLY A 97 -16.79 8.83 -6.99
N ILE A 98 -16.73 9.88 -6.16
CA ILE A 98 -17.89 10.75 -5.88
C ILE A 98 -18.34 11.49 -7.15
N LEU A 99 -17.39 12.05 -7.92
CA LEU A 99 -17.68 12.76 -9.17
C LEU A 99 -18.35 11.84 -10.20
N SER A 100 -17.84 10.60 -10.34
CA SER A 100 -18.42 9.59 -11.23
C SER A 100 -19.85 9.25 -10.87
N ILE A 101 -20.14 9.04 -9.58
CA ILE A 101 -21.51 8.77 -9.11
C ILE A 101 -22.42 9.98 -9.33
N THR A 102 -21.94 11.19 -9.10
CA THR A 102 -22.68 12.43 -9.31
C THR A 102 -23.02 12.60 -10.80
N SER A 103 -22.07 12.33 -11.69
CA SER A 103 -22.27 12.37 -13.14
C SER A 103 -23.30 11.34 -13.60
N PHE A 104 -23.31 10.14 -13.01
CA PHE A 104 -24.31 9.12 -13.29
C PHE A 104 -25.72 9.58 -12.89
N ILE A 105 -25.87 10.16 -11.70
CA ILE A 105 -27.17 10.70 -11.25
C ILE A 105 -27.67 11.82 -12.18
N ASN A 106 -26.76 12.63 -12.70
CA ASN A 106 -27.08 13.72 -13.62
C ASN A 106 -27.28 13.27 -15.09
N GLY A 107 -27.12 11.97 -15.39
CA GLY A 107 -27.25 11.40 -16.72
C GLY A 107 -26.15 11.81 -17.71
N THR A 108 -24.99 12.27 -17.21
CA THR A 108 -23.80 12.69 -18.00
C THR A 108 -22.65 11.70 -17.90
N PHE A 109 -22.87 10.56 -17.26
CA PHE A 109 -21.84 9.57 -17.04
C PHE A 109 -21.60 8.72 -18.30
N GLU A 110 -20.35 8.65 -18.72
CA GLU A 110 -19.88 7.71 -19.74
C GLU A 110 -18.88 6.76 -19.07
N SER A 111 -19.16 5.47 -19.07
CA SER A 111 -18.27 4.46 -18.52
C SER A 111 -17.26 4.00 -19.55
N ASP A 112 -15.98 4.25 -19.30
CA ASP A 112 -14.86 3.67 -20.07
C ASP A 112 -14.47 2.27 -19.57
N PHE A 113 -15.13 1.79 -18.51
CA PHE A 113 -14.83 0.50 -17.92
C PHE A 113 -15.21 -0.65 -18.85
N SER A 114 -14.23 -1.46 -19.23
CA SER A 114 -14.43 -2.61 -20.11
C SER A 114 -13.54 -3.77 -19.67
N ALA A 115 -13.89 -4.44 -18.58
CA ALA A 115 -13.17 -5.62 -18.13
C ALA A 115 -14.00 -6.89 -18.32
N SER A 116 -13.41 -7.90 -18.91
CA SER A 116 -13.99 -9.24 -18.95
C SER A 116 -13.77 -9.98 -17.62
N ASN A 117 -14.64 -10.94 -17.31
CA ASN A 117 -14.48 -11.80 -16.14
C ASN A 117 -13.11 -12.51 -16.12
N PHE A 118 -12.58 -12.85 -17.30
CA PHE A 118 -11.27 -13.47 -17.42
C PHE A 118 -10.15 -12.50 -17.01
N GLU A 119 -10.20 -11.25 -17.46
CA GLU A 119 -9.20 -10.22 -17.12
C GLU A 119 -9.20 -9.92 -15.63
N LEU A 120 -10.39 -9.75 -15.02
CA LEU A 120 -10.52 -9.56 -13.57
C LEU A 120 -9.97 -10.74 -12.78
N GLY A 121 -10.30 -11.98 -13.20
CA GLY A 121 -9.80 -13.20 -12.57
C GLY A 121 -8.29 -13.34 -12.68
N LEU A 122 -7.72 -13.04 -13.85
CA LEU A 122 -6.28 -13.09 -14.07
C LEU A 122 -5.54 -12.00 -13.26
N PHE A 123 -6.09 -10.78 -13.23
CA PHE A 123 -5.55 -9.71 -12.39
C PHE A 123 -5.55 -10.10 -10.91
N CYS A 124 -6.67 -10.57 -10.39
CA CYS A 124 -6.78 -11.04 -9.01
C CYS A 124 -5.76 -12.13 -8.69
N PHE A 125 -5.62 -13.13 -9.57
CA PHE A 125 -4.66 -14.22 -9.38
C PHE A 125 -3.21 -13.72 -9.33
N LEU A 126 -2.82 -12.82 -10.25
CA LEU A 126 -1.46 -12.27 -10.31
C LEU A 126 -1.17 -11.37 -9.10
N MET A 127 -2.09 -10.47 -8.73
CA MET A 127 -1.90 -9.54 -7.62
C MET A 127 -1.92 -10.25 -6.27
N CYS A 128 -2.96 -11.03 -5.98
CA CYS A 128 -3.03 -11.78 -4.72
C CYS A 128 -1.89 -12.81 -4.62
N GLY A 129 -1.57 -13.51 -5.72
CA GLY A 129 -0.44 -14.45 -5.76
C GLY A 129 0.89 -13.76 -5.48
N GLY A 130 1.12 -12.58 -6.06
CA GLY A 130 2.32 -11.78 -5.81
C GLY A 130 2.42 -11.28 -4.38
N CYS A 131 1.32 -10.76 -3.81
CA CYS A 131 1.27 -10.32 -2.42
C CYS A 131 1.50 -11.48 -1.43
N LEU A 132 0.92 -12.65 -1.68
CA LEU A 132 1.16 -13.85 -0.89
C LEU A 132 2.64 -14.30 -0.98
N LEU A 133 3.26 -14.18 -2.15
CA LEU A 133 4.67 -14.48 -2.34
C LEU A 133 5.56 -13.51 -1.54
N ILE A 134 5.28 -12.21 -1.58
CA ILE A 134 5.95 -11.19 -0.76
C ILE A 134 5.82 -11.53 0.72
N MET A 135 4.62 -11.83 1.18
CA MET A 135 4.35 -12.19 2.57
C MET A 135 5.15 -13.43 3.00
N ALA A 136 5.20 -14.47 2.17
CA ALA A 136 5.96 -15.68 2.46
C ALA A 136 7.46 -15.39 2.58
N ILE A 137 8.02 -14.56 1.68
CA ILE A 137 9.43 -14.14 1.70
C ILE A 137 9.72 -13.33 2.97
N PHE A 138 8.87 -12.35 3.29
CA PHE A 138 9.06 -11.54 4.50
C PHE A 138 8.95 -12.36 5.77
N LEU A 139 8.00 -13.29 5.87
CA LEU A 139 7.87 -14.20 7.01
C LEU A 139 9.10 -15.09 7.18
N TYR A 140 9.65 -15.61 6.08
CA TYR A 140 10.86 -16.42 6.09
C TYR A 140 12.06 -15.63 6.64
N TYR A 141 12.29 -14.41 6.14
CA TYR A 141 13.39 -13.58 6.61
C TYR A 141 13.17 -13.02 8.01
N TYR A 142 11.91 -12.71 8.38
CA TYR A 142 11.56 -12.28 9.73
C TYR A 142 11.92 -13.32 10.79
N LYS A 143 11.66 -14.60 10.50
CA LYS A 143 12.10 -15.71 11.35
C LYS A 143 13.62 -15.76 11.45
N LYS A 144 14.37 -15.53 10.35
CA LYS A 144 15.84 -15.49 10.37
C LYS A 144 16.42 -14.29 11.11
N CYS A 145 15.69 -13.21 11.21
CA CYS A 145 16.06 -12.04 12.03
C CYS A 145 15.66 -12.20 13.51
N ASN A 146 15.30 -13.41 13.98
CA ASN A 146 14.83 -13.67 15.34
C ASN A 146 13.65 -12.78 15.76
N LYS A 147 12.79 -12.41 14.82
CA LYS A 147 11.61 -11.55 15.00
C LYS A 147 11.93 -10.13 15.55
N GLN A 148 13.13 -9.61 15.27
CA GLN A 148 13.61 -8.32 15.78
C GLN A 148 13.57 -7.19 14.73
N SER A 149 13.06 -7.44 13.52
CA SER A 149 12.99 -6.42 12.47
C SER A 149 11.58 -5.82 12.39
N ASP A 150 11.42 -4.61 12.90
CA ASP A 150 10.15 -3.88 12.81
C ASP A 150 9.80 -3.52 11.36
N MET A 151 10.81 -3.22 10.52
CA MET A 151 10.59 -2.94 9.11
C MET A 151 9.95 -4.12 8.36
N ILE A 152 10.51 -5.34 8.51
CA ILE A 152 9.91 -6.54 7.89
C ILE A 152 8.50 -6.79 8.43
N PHE A 153 8.26 -6.56 9.71
CA PHE A 153 6.95 -6.76 10.32
C PHE A 153 5.89 -5.79 9.77
N ILE A 154 6.25 -4.52 9.51
CA ILE A 154 5.38 -3.54 8.88
C ILE A 154 5.05 -3.94 7.44
N GLU A 155 6.05 -4.41 6.67
CA GLU A 155 5.84 -4.87 5.29
C GLU A 155 4.96 -6.14 5.22
N ILE A 156 5.06 -7.05 6.20
CA ILE A 156 4.14 -8.21 6.30
C ILE A 156 2.70 -7.74 6.49
N LYS A 157 2.46 -6.80 7.40
CA LYS A 157 1.12 -6.25 7.62
C LYS A 157 0.57 -5.55 6.39
N ALA A 158 1.42 -4.78 5.69
CA ALA A 158 1.05 -4.14 4.44
C ALA A 158 0.65 -5.17 3.37
N ALA A 159 1.45 -6.22 3.18
CA ALA A 159 1.16 -7.27 2.21
C ALA A 159 -0.14 -8.06 2.52
N ILE A 160 -0.42 -8.36 3.80
CA ILE A 160 -1.69 -8.99 4.19
C ILE A 160 -2.87 -8.10 3.83
N PHE A 161 -2.77 -6.83 4.18
CA PHE A 161 -3.83 -5.87 3.93
C PHE A 161 -4.09 -5.69 2.43
N ASP A 162 -3.02 -5.51 1.65
CA ASP A 162 -3.07 -5.37 0.20
C ASP A 162 -3.75 -6.58 -0.46
N THR A 163 -3.35 -7.81 -0.06
CA THR A 163 -4.00 -9.04 -0.52
C THR A 163 -5.52 -9.04 -0.27
N LEU A 164 -5.93 -8.65 0.95
CA LEU A 164 -7.35 -8.64 1.31
C LEU A 164 -8.12 -7.60 0.49
N VAL A 165 -7.57 -6.41 0.33
CA VAL A 165 -8.25 -5.33 -0.38
C VAL A 165 -8.34 -5.62 -1.88
N THR A 166 -7.27 -6.10 -2.51
CA THR A 166 -7.29 -6.53 -3.91
C THR A 166 -8.34 -7.62 -4.12
N PHE A 167 -8.37 -8.64 -3.25
CA PHE A 167 -9.35 -9.72 -3.33
C PHE A 167 -10.79 -9.20 -3.21
N PHE A 168 -11.09 -8.38 -2.21
CA PHE A 168 -12.42 -7.81 -2.04
C PHE A 168 -12.80 -6.84 -3.17
N GLY A 169 -11.85 -6.02 -3.64
CA GLY A 169 -12.05 -5.11 -4.75
C GLY A 169 -12.49 -5.83 -6.03
N ILE A 170 -11.72 -6.85 -6.42
CA ILE A 170 -12.02 -7.63 -7.64
C ILE A 170 -13.31 -8.44 -7.47
N THR A 171 -13.54 -9.01 -6.28
CA THR A 171 -14.78 -9.76 -6.00
C THR A 171 -16.00 -8.84 -6.12
N SER A 172 -15.93 -7.60 -5.64
CA SER A 172 -17.04 -6.65 -5.76
C SER A 172 -17.29 -6.27 -7.22
N LEU A 173 -16.27 -6.01 -8.04
CA LEU A 173 -16.43 -5.77 -9.47
C LEU A 173 -17.10 -6.96 -10.18
N TRP A 174 -16.66 -8.18 -9.88
CA TRP A 174 -17.26 -9.38 -10.42
C TRP A 174 -18.73 -9.52 -10.04
N VAL A 175 -19.10 -9.18 -8.79
CA VAL A 175 -20.47 -9.19 -8.29
C VAL A 175 -21.33 -8.19 -9.06
N PHE A 176 -20.86 -6.95 -9.28
CA PHE A 176 -21.59 -5.95 -10.04
C PHE A 176 -21.87 -6.41 -11.47
N GLN A 177 -20.93 -7.09 -12.13
CA GLN A 177 -21.10 -7.57 -13.50
C GLN A 177 -22.03 -8.78 -13.62
N ASN A 178 -22.07 -9.68 -12.63
CA ASN A 178 -22.73 -10.97 -12.78
C ASN A 178 -24.06 -11.10 -12.04
N VAL A 179 -24.36 -10.21 -11.08
CA VAL A 179 -25.60 -10.27 -10.30
C VAL A 179 -26.70 -9.44 -10.96
N SER A 180 -27.73 -10.11 -11.45
CA SER A 180 -28.84 -9.49 -12.21
C SER A 180 -29.56 -8.35 -11.49
N PHE A 181 -29.61 -8.38 -10.15
CA PHE A 181 -30.20 -7.31 -9.33
C PHE A 181 -29.37 -6.00 -9.40
N LEU A 182 -28.06 -6.09 -9.65
CA LEU A 182 -27.14 -4.95 -9.70
C LEU A 182 -26.90 -4.40 -11.11
N LYS A 183 -27.54 -4.97 -12.13
CA LYS A 183 -27.38 -4.51 -13.53
C LYS A 183 -27.71 -3.04 -13.74
N SER A 184 -28.63 -2.47 -12.97
CA SER A 184 -29.00 -1.05 -13.06
C SER A 184 -27.89 -0.11 -12.58
N VAL A 185 -26.93 -0.61 -11.82
CA VAL A 185 -25.78 0.12 -11.28
C VAL A 185 -24.43 -0.46 -11.75
N GLU A 186 -24.45 -1.37 -12.73
CA GLU A 186 -23.25 -2.02 -13.28
C GLU A 186 -22.25 -0.98 -13.79
N GLU A 187 -22.73 0.05 -14.50
CA GLU A 187 -21.88 1.11 -15.07
C GLU A 187 -21.11 1.90 -14.02
N ILE A 188 -21.65 2.07 -12.81
CA ILE A 188 -20.99 2.75 -11.70
C ILE A 188 -20.40 1.80 -10.66
N GLY A 189 -20.45 0.49 -10.90
CA GLY A 189 -19.97 -0.54 -9.98
C GLY A 189 -18.49 -0.35 -9.61
N ASP A 190 -17.65 0.05 -10.57
CA ASP A 190 -16.25 0.36 -10.33
C ASP A 190 -16.08 1.59 -9.42
N SER A 191 -16.83 2.66 -9.65
CA SER A 191 -16.81 3.87 -8.83
C SER A 191 -17.25 3.62 -7.40
N ILE A 192 -18.30 2.79 -7.20
CA ILE A 192 -18.74 2.38 -5.87
C ILE A 192 -17.67 1.56 -5.18
N THR A 193 -17.05 0.62 -5.89
CA THR A 193 -15.96 -0.21 -5.38
C THR A 193 -14.79 0.64 -4.94
N VAL A 194 -14.34 1.58 -5.77
CA VAL A 194 -13.22 2.46 -5.44
C VAL A 194 -13.51 3.35 -4.24
N MET A 195 -14.74 3.83 -4.09
CA MET A 195 -15.14 4.61 -2.90
C MET A 195 -15.04 3.78 -1.61
N ILE A 196 -15.58 2.56 -1.63
CA ILE A 196 -15.54 1.65 -0.46
C ILE A 196 -14.09 1.34 -0.12
N LEU A 197 -13.27 0.98 -1.11
CA LEU A 197 -11.85 0.70 -0.94
C LEU A 197 -11.10 1.92 -0.40
N SER A 198 -11.35 3.11 -0.94
CA SER A 198 -10.73 4.35 -0.48
C SER A 198 -11.01 4.63 0.99
N ILE A 199 -12.26 4.42 1.45
CA ILE A 199 -12.63 4.58 2.86
C ILE A 199 -11.88 3.57 3.76
N ILE A 200 -11.76 2.33 3.30
CA ILE A 200 -11.02 1.28 4.03
C ILE A 200 -9.52 1.63 4.08
N TYR A 201 -8.93 2.01 2.95
CA TYR A 201 -7.52 2.38 2.85
C TYR A 201 -7.17 3.63 3.65
N LEU A 202 -8.09 4.58 3.80
CA LEU A 202 -7.87 5.84 4.54
C LEU A 202 -7.40 5.62 5.98
N GLN A 203 -7.83 4.54 6.61
CA GLN A 203 -7.47 4.25 8.00
C GLN A 203 -5.97 3.95 8.18
N ILE A 204 -5.28 3.45 7.16
CA ILE A 204 -3.88 3.05 7.25
C ILE A 204 -2.95 4.26 7.39
N PRO A 205 -2.90 5.19 6.43
CA PRO A 205 -2.01 6.33 6.53
C PRO A 205 -2.33 7.20 7.73
N ILE A 206 -3.61 7.35 8.12
CA ILE A 206 -3.99 8.11 9.31
C ILE A 206 -3.40 7.48 10.58
N LYS A 207 -3.56 6.17 10.77
CA LYS A 207 -3.00 5.47 11.94
C LYS A 207 -1.48 5.53 11.95
N GLU A 208 -0.84 5.39 10.79
CA GLU A 208 0.62 5.46 10.66
C GLU A 208 1.13 6.86 11.02
N ILE A 209 0.53 7.92 10.49
CA ILE A 209 0.87 9.32 10.82
C ILE A 209 0.73 9.57 12.33
N ILE A 210 -0.41 9.20 12.92
CA ILE A 210 -0.64 9.37 14.36
C ILE A 210 0.42 8.65 15.19
N THR A 211 0.76 7.42 14.81
CA THR A 211 1.77 6.60 15.51
C THR A 211 3.14 7.25 15.42
N GLN A 212 3.56 7.71 14.25
CA GLN A 212 4.86 8.35 14.05
C GLN A 212 4.96 9.70 14.76
N ILE A 213 3.88 10.48 14.79
CA ILE A 213 3.82 11.75 15.53
C ILE A 213 3.94 11.49 17.03
N LYS A 214 3.21 10.54 17.60
CA LYS A 214 3.31 10.19 19.02
C LYS A 214 4.74 9.78 19.38
N PHE A 215 5.33 8.90 18.57
CA PHE A 215 6.70 8.46 18.78
C PHE A 215 7.72 9.61 18.73
N TYR A 216 7.54 10.56 17.80
CA TYR A 216 8.39 11.75 17.72
C TYR A 216 8.34 12.58 19.01
N PHE A 217 7.16 12.81 19.57
CA PHE A 217 6.98 13.55 20.83
C PHE A 217 7.57 12.81 22.04
N GLU A 218 7.44 11.50 22.12
CA GLU A 218 8.04 10.69 23.18
C GLU A 218 9.56 10.73 23.14
N CYS A 219 10.16 10.60 21.96
CA CYS A 219 11.61 10.74 21.80
C CYS A 219 12.12 12.12 22.19
N LYS A 220 11.38 13.19 21.87
CA LYS A 220 11.72 14.57 22.24
C LYS A 220 11.63 14.81 23.75
N LYS A 221 10.62 14.26 24.41
CA LYS A 221 10.44 14.34 25.86
C LYS A 221 11.60 13.65 26.59
N ASN A 222 11.95 12.43 26.20
CA ASN A 222 13.05 11.69 26.81
C ASN A 222 14.44 12.36 26.59
N SER A 223 14.62 13.02 25.45
CA SER A 223 15.87 13.80 25.18
C SER A 223 15.95 15.08 26.01
N GLY A 224 14.81 15.72 26.33
CA GLY A 224 14.75 16.90 27.19
C GLY A 224 15.00 16.58 28.68
N GLU A 225 14.53 15.42 29.14
CA GLU A 225 14.77 14.96 30.52
C GLU A 225 16.25 14.59 30.79
N LEU A 226 16.98 14.13 29.76
CA LEU A 226 18.42 13.86 29.83
C LEU A 226 19.27 15.14 29.90
N ASN A 227 18.86 16.22 29.24
CA ASN A 227 19.56 17.50 29.26
C ASN A 227 19.24 18.36 30.50
N GLY A 228 18.18 18.06 31.25
CA GLY A 228 17.84 18.75 32.50
C GLY A 228 18.47 18.16 33.77
N LYS A 229 19.31 17.13 33.65
CA LYS A 229 20.00 16.46 34.76
C LYS A 229 21.52 16.67 34.76
N ILE A 230 22.03 17.62 34.00
CA ILE A 230 23.39 18.14 34.05
C ILE A 230 23.32 19.57 34.61
#